data_217d708b8abad7948891bdaf9d598426
#
_entry.id   217d708b8abad7948891bdaf9d598426
#
_cell.length_a   1.000
_cell.length_b   1.000
_cell.length_c   1.000
_cell.angle_alpha   90.00
_cell.angle_beta   90.00
_cell.angle_gamma   90.00
#
_symmetry.space_group_name_H-M   'P 1'
#
loop_
_entity.id
_entity.type
_entity.pdbx_description
1 polymer ?
#
loop_
_entity_poly.entity_id
_entity_poly.type
_entity_poly.pdbx_seq_one_letter_code
_entity_poly.pdbx_strand_id
1 'polypeptide(L)'
;MPKVNGWNSVYLDNHDSGRSLSRYASDAPEHRSTAAKMLATYLLTLSGTPFMLAGQEIGMANLGKEYGTESYIDVEGRNHYDAVLKSRGGDHSKMGDVMREIQLKSRDHGRLPMQWDNSANAGFSPEGTKPWMTINGDYVDWNVASQIDAPDSVLAYWRQMLALRKKHTDLLTYGSY
;
A
#
# COMPACT_ATOMS: atom_id res chain seq x y z
N MET A 1 5.24 0.74 -38.03
CA MET A 1 4.98 1.88 -37.10
C MET A 1 6.33 2.50 -36.76
N PRO A 2 6.49 3.82 -36.73
CA PRO A 2 7.73 4.43 -36.26
C PRO A 2 7.99 3.97 -34.82
N LYS A 3 9.21 3.51 -34.53
CA LYS A 3 9.64 3.17 -33.16
C LYS A 3 9.61 4.49 -32.38
N VAL A 4 8.59 4.66 -31.50
CA VAL A 4 8.55 5.78 -30.58
C VAL A 4 9.50 5.39 -29.45
N ASN A 5 10.60 6.14 -29.30
CA ASN A 5 11.52 6.00 -28.16
C ASN A 5 10.84 6.61 -26.92
N GLY A 6 9.84 5.92 -26.38
CA GLY A 6 9.18 6.28 -25.13
C GLY A 6 9.88 5.62 -23.96
N TRP A 7 9.85 6.30 -22.80
CA TRP A 7 10.33 5.76 -21.53
C TRP A 7 9.20 5.73 -20.52
N ASN A 8 8.89 4.55 -19.99
CA ASN A 8 7.77 4.36 -19.08
C ASN A 8 8.15 4.67 -17.63
N SER A 9 7.20 5.29 -16.90
CA SER A 9 7.16 5.26 -15.44
C SER A 9 6.27 4.12 -15.00
N VAL A 10 6.78 3.20 -14.18
CA VAL A 10 6.03 2.04 -13.71
C VAL A 10 5.85 2.09 -12.20
N TYR A 11 4.66 1.81 -11.73
CA TYR A 11 4.32 1.79 -10.30
C TYR A 11 3.14 0.85 -10.03
N LEU A 12 3.01 0.39 -8.80
CA LEU A 12 1.86 -0.37 -8.32
C LEU A 12 1.05 0.44 -7.29
N ASP A 13 1.75 1.20 -6.45
CA ASP A 13 1.16 2.07 -5.42
C ASP A 13 1.32 3.53 -5.78
N ASN A 14 0.30 4.32 -5.46
CA ASN A 14 0.35 5.78 -5.47
C ASN A 14 -0.59 6.34 -4.38
N HIS A 15 -0.57 7.66 -4.19
CA HIS A 15 -1.37 8.37 -3.19
C HIS A 15 -2.88 8.46 -3.53
N ASP A 16 -3.31 7.98 -4.68
CA ASP A 16 -4.70 8.01 -5.16
C ASP A 16 -5.33 6.61 -5.27
N SER A 17 -4.72 5.62 -4.61
CA SER A 17 -5.26 4.26 -4.61
C SER A 17 -4.97 3.53 -3.30
N GLY A 18 -5.76 2.50 -3.02
CA GLY A 18 -5.43 1.54 -1.97
C GLY A 18 -4.13 0.79 -2.27
N ARG A 19 -3.53 0.19 -1.24
CA ARG A 19 -2.27 -0.54 -1.34
C ARG A 19 -2.37 -1.70 -2.34
N SER A 20 -1.38 -1.83 -3.19
CA SER A 20 -1.32 -2.88 -4.23
C SER A 20 -1.39 -4.29 -3.64
N LEU A 21 -0.79 -4.49 -2.48
CA LEU A 21 -0.86 -5.75 -1.75
C LEU A 21 -2.30 -6.21 -1.51
N SER A 22 -3.14 -5.33 -0.97
CA SER A 22 -4.55 -5.61 -0.67
C SER A 22 -5.43 -5.63 -1.92
N ARG A 23 -5.03 -4.94 -3.01
CA ARG A 23 -5.81 -4.82 -4.25
C ARG A 23 -5.55 -5.93 -5.25
N TYR A 24 -4.30 -6.37 -5.38
CA TYR A 24 -3.86 -7.25 -6.47
C TYR A 24 -3.31 -8.58 -5.98
N ALA A 25 -3.11 -8.73 -4.66
CA ALA A 25 -2.54 -9.93 -4.07
C ALA A 25 -3.29 -10.32 -2.79
N SER A 26 -2.60 -10.76 -1.75
CA SER A 26 -3.21 -11.12 -0.47
C SER A 26 -2.46 -10.45 0.68
N ASP A 27 -3.19 -9.74 1.53
CA ASP A 27 -2.72 -9.17 2.79
C ASP A 27 -3.01 -10.07 4.00
N ALA A 28 -3.56 -11.28 3.78
CA ALA A 28 -3.73 -12.26 4.83
C ALA A 28 -2.37 -12.61 5.47
N PRO A 29 -2.28 -12.69 6.81
CA PRO A 29 -1.00 -12.83 7.51
C PRO A 29 -0.10 -13.94 6.99
N GLU A 30 -0.66 -15.10 6.64
CA GLU A 30 0.05 -16.26 6.13
C GLU A 30 0.60 -16.09 4.71
N HIS A 31 0.07 -15.15 3.93
CA HIS A 31 0.45 -14.91 2.54
C HIS A 31 1.14 -13.57 2.32
N ARG A 32 0.99 -12.61 3.24
CA ARG A 32 1.40 -11.22 3.09
C ARG A 32 2.85 -11.05 2.65
N SER A 33 3.78 -11.72 3.32
CA SER A 33 5.20 -11.60 2.98
C SER A 33 5.49 -12.10 1.56
N THR A 34 4.98 -13.27 1.20
CA THR A 34 5.17 -13.85 -0.14
C THR A 34 4.52 -13.00 -1.23
N ALA A 35 3.31 -12.52 -0.97
CA ALA A 35 2.57 -11.66 -1.88
C ALA A 35 3.29 -10.32 -2.12
N ALA A 36 3.79 -9.68 -1.07
CA ALA A 36 4.56 -8.44 -1.18
C ALA A 36 5.86 -8.63 -1.97
N LYS A 37 6.58 -9.74 -1.76
CA LYS A 37 7.78 -10.10 -2.53
C LYS A 37 7.48 -10.38 -4.00
N MET A 38 6.36 -11.04 -4.29
CA MET A 38 5.89 -11.26 -5.66
C MET A 38 5.64 -9.93 -6.38
N LEU A 39 4.93 -8.98 -5.74
CA LEU A 39 4.67 -7.65 -6.31
C LEU A 39 5.98 -6.85 -6.51
N ALA A 40 6.94 -6.96 -5.59
CA ALA A 40 8.26 -6.37 -5.75
C ALA A 40 9.00 -6.95 -6.98
N THR A 41 8.96 -8.28 -7.16
CA THR A 41 9.53 -8.93 -8.34
C THR A 41 8.88 -8.40 -9.60
N TYR A 42 7.55 -8.39 -9.66
CA TYR A 42 6.80 -7.90 -10.82
C TYR A 42 7.22 -6.47 -11.18
N LEU A 43 7.16 -5.53 -10.21
CA LEU A 43 7.49 -4.13 -10.47
C LEU A 43 8.95 -3.94 -10.92
N LEU A 44 9.90 -4.60 -10.24
CA LEU A 44 11.32 -4.36 -10.46
C LEU A 44 11.90 -5.13 -11.66
N THR A 45 11.12 -6.01 -12.27
CA THR A 45 11.49 -6.66 -13.55
C THR A 45 10.89 -5.99 -14.78
N LEU A 46 9.99 -5.02 -14.61
CA LEU A 46 9.45 -4.23 -15.72
C LEU A 46 10.49 -3.24 -16.26
N SER A 47 10.48 -3.04 -17.57
CA SER A 47 11.26 -1.99 -18.25
C SER A 47 10.74 -0.60 -17.85
N GLY A 48 11.63 0.40 -17.76
CA GLY A 48 11.29 1.77 -17.39
C GLY A 48 11.80 2.18 -16.00
N THR A 49 11.32 3.31 -15.48
CA THR A 49 11.66 3.81 -14.14
C THR A 49 10.62 3.36 -13.12
N PRO A 50 10.97 2.49 -12.16
CA PRO A 50 10.05 2.10 -11.10
C PRO A 50 9.90 3.22 -10.07
N PHE A 51 8.66 3.51 -9.70
CA PHE A 51 8.30 4.38 -8.59
C PHE A 51 7.71 3.56 -7.47
N MET A 52 8.15 3.81 -6.26
CA MET A 52 7.73 3.11 -5.05
C MET A 52 7.11 4.11 -4.08
N LEU A 53 5.93 3.82 -3.58
CA LEU A 53 5.31 4.58 -2.50
C LEU A 53 5.85 4.09 -1.15
N ALA A 54 6.16 5.02 -0.25
CA ALA A 54 6.61 4.68 1.11
C ALA A 54 5.67 3.67 1.79
N GLY A 55 6.25 2.62 2.36
CA GLY A 55 5.54 1.49 2.96
C GLY A 55 5.34 0.29 2.03
N GLN A 56 5.47 0.46 0.72
CA GLN A 56 5.42 -0.67 -0.22
C GLN A 56 6.59 -1.63 0.01
N GLU A 57 7.77 -1.10 0.34
CA GLU A 57 9.00 -1.84 0.61
C GLU A 57 8.95 -2.71 1.87
N ILE A 58 8.02 -2.42 2.77
CA ILE A 58 7.75 -3.26 3.94
C ILE A 58 6.45 -4.04 3.82
N GLY A 59 5.72 -3.91 2.70
CA GLY A 59 4.46 -4.59 2.48
C GLY A 59 3.31 -4.05 3.34
N MET A 60 3.18 -2.71 3.48
CA MET A 60 2.01 -2.11 4.11
C MET A 60 0.74 -2.49 3.36
N ALA A 61 -0.31 -2.78 4.13
CA ALA A 61 -1.63 -3.17 3.64
C ALA A 61 -2.67 -2.04 3.83
N ASN A 62 -3.87 -2.23 3.28
CA ASN A 62 -5.02 -1.40 3.60
C ASN A 62 -5.35 -1.48 5.11
N LEU A 63 -6.12 -0.52 5.62
CA LEU A 63 -6.77 -0.64 6.93
C LEU A 63 -7.62 -1.91 6.97
N GLY A 64 -7.64 -2.58 8.11
CA GLY A 64 -8.43 -3.77 8.34
C GLY A 64 -9.95 -3.50 8.26
N LYS A 65 -10.74 -4.56 8.24
CA LYS A 65 -12.20 -4.48 8.14
C LYS A 65 -12.87 -3.97 9.42
N GLU A 66 -12.16 -3.93 10.53
CA GLU A 66 -12.58 -3.38 11.81
C GLU A 66 -12.70 -1.85 11.82
N TYR A 67 -12.06 -1.17 10.86
CA TYR A 67 -12.10 0.28 10.76
C TYR A 67 -13.39 0.75 10.08
N GLY A 68 -14.15 1.60 10.78
CA GLY A 68 -15.37 2.22 10.28
C GLY A 68 -15.14 3.52 9.51
N THR A 69 -16.23 4.20 9.17
CA THR A 69 -16.22 5.44 8.38
C THR A 69 -15.41 6.57 9.01
N GLU A 70 -15.27 6.59 10.34
CA GLU A 70 -14.49 7.57 11.09
C GLU A 70 -13.00 7.55 10.79
N SER A 71 -12.50 6.41 10.29
CA SER A 71 -11.10 6.20 9.93
C SER A 71 -10.74 6.69 8.53
N TYR A 72 -11.76 7.05 7.73
CA TYR A 72 -11.59 7.48 6.35
C TYR A 72 -11.91 8.96 6.24
N ILE A 73 -10.95 9.75 5.73
CA ILE A 73 -11.05 11.21 5.62
C ILE A 73 -11.13 11.71 4.17
N ASP A 74 -10.89 10.84 3.21
CA ASP A 74 -10.95 11.19 1.79
C ASP A 74 -12.34 11.67 1.38
N VAL A 75 -12.39 12.87 0.81
CA VAL A 75 -13.64 13.57 0.46
C VAL A 75 -14.47 12.77 -0.54
N GLU A 76 -13.85 12.09 -1.49
CA GLU A 76 -14.57 11.29 -2.50
C GLU A 76 -15.30 10.12 -1.86
N GLY A 77 -14.60 9.35 -1.02
CA GLY A 77 -15.20 8.22 -0.29
C GLY A 77 -16.32 8.66 0.65
N ARG A 78 -16.11 9.77 1.38
CA ARG A 78 -17.12 10.33 2.29
C ARG A 78 -18.36 10.83 1.53
N ASN A 79 -18.19 11.60 0.48
CA ASN A 79 -19.31 12.10 -0.32
C ASN A 79 -20.09 10.94 -0.96
N HIS A 80 -19.42 9.89 -1.42
CA HIS A 80 -20.08 8.70 -1.94
C HIS A 80 -20.91 8.01 -0.84
N TYR A 81 -20.33 7.79 0.34
CA TYR A 81 -21.02 7.20 1.48
C TYR A 81 -22.27 8.00 1.84
N ASP A 82 -22.14 9.31 2.00
CA ASP A 82 -23.24 10.21 2.40
C ASP A 82 -24.36 10.25 1.35
N ALA A 83 -24.01 10.28 0.07
CA ALA A 83 -24.99 10.27 -1.03
C ALA A 83 -25.81 8.95 -1.04
N VAL A 84 -25.15 7.80 -0.89
CA VAL A 84 -25.84 6.51 -0.82
C VAL A 84 -26.66 6.38 0.47
N LEU A 85 -26.15 6.80 1.61
CA LEU A 85 -26.86 6.80 2.88
C LEU A 85 -28.17 7.61 2.77
N LYS A 86 -28.08 8.80 2.18
CA LYS A 86 -29.26 9.65 1.93
C LYS A 86 -30.29 8.93 1.03
N SER A 87 -29.84 8.30 -0.04
CA SER A 87 -30.72 7.54 -0.96
C SER A 87 -31.41 6.35 -0.29
N ARG A 88 -30.80 5.81 0.78
CA ARG A 88 -31.33 4.68 1.57
C ARG A 88 -32.09 5.14 2.83
N GLY A 89 -32.49 6.41 2.88
CA GLY A 89 -33.30 6.97 3.96
C GLY A 89 -32.56 7.15 5.28
N GLY A 90 -31.22 7.25 5.26
CA GLY A 90 -30.40 7.42 6.45
C GLY A 90 -30.16 6.13 7.25
N ASP A 91 -30.44 4.98 6.67
CA ASP A 91 -30.31 3.68 7.33
C ASP A 91 -28.88 3.13 7.20
N HIS A 92 -28.08 3.33 8.24
CA HIS A 92 -26.71 2.84 8.32
C HIS A 92 -26.59 1.30 8.24
N SER A 93 -27.62 0.56 8.65
CA SER A 93 -27.58 -0.91 8.57
C SER A 93 -27.51 -1.45 7.15
N LYS A 94 -27.90 -0.64 6.18
CA LYS A 94 -27.87 -0.96 4.76
C LYS A 94 -26.57 -0.55 4.05
N MET A 95 -25.57 -0.05 4.77
CA MET A 95 -24.35 0.52 4.17
C MET A 95 -23.16 -0.46 4.06
N GLY A 96 -23.36 -1.73 4.39
CA GLY A 96 -22.27 -2.70 4.44
C GLY A 96 -21.57 -2.97 3.10
N ASP A 97 -22.24 -2.81 1.98
CA ASP A 97 -21.65 -2.91 0.64
C ASP A 97 -20.77 -1.70 0.31
N VAL A 98 -21.26 -0.49 0.61
CA VAL A 98 -20.51 0.76 0.43
C VAL A 98 -19.28 0.78 1.33
N MET A 99 -19.43 0.33 2.58
CA MET A 99 -18.30 0.25 3.50
C MET A 99 -17.23 -0.72 2.98
N ARG A 100 -17.61 -1.88 2.48
CA ARG A 100 -16.66 -2.83 1.85
C ARG A 100 -15.94 -2.21 0.65
N GLU A 101 -16.63 -1.40 -0.15
CA GLU A 101 -16.03 -0.70 -1.28
C GLU A 101 -14.97 0.31 -0.81
N ILE A 102 -15.28 1.11 0.21
CA ILE A 102 -14.35 2.07 0.82
C ILE A 102 -13.14 1.32 1.38
N GLN A 103 -13.34 0.26 2.16
CA GLN A 103 -12.28 -0.58 2.73
C GLN A 103 -11.36 -1.21 1.68
N LEU A 104 -11.83 -1.39 0.47
CA LEU A 104 -11.02 -1.94 -0.62
C LEU A 104 -10.30 -0.86 -1.45
N LYS A 105 -10.98 0.27 -1.71
CA LYS A 105 -10.58 1.20 -2.77
C LYS A 105 -10.15 2.58 -2.27
N SER A 106 -10.42 2.94 -1.00
CA SER A 106 -10.12 4.31 -0.52
C SER A 106 -8.68 4.72 -0.76
N ARG A 107 -8.50 5.96 -1.21
CA ARG A 107 -7.19 6.60 -1.35
C ARG A 107 -6.47 6.77 0.00
N ASP A 108 -7.22 6.81 1.09
CA ASP A 108 -6.66 6.93 2.44
C ASP A 108 -5.63 5.84 2.74
N HIS A 109 -5.82 4.63 2.22
CA HIS A 109 -4.87 3.53 2.41
C HIS A 109 -3.46 3.83 1.87
N GLY A 110 -3.36 4.54 0.75
CA GLY A 110 -2.08 4.99 0.19
C GLY A 110 -1.42 6.14 0.98
N ARG A 111 -2.18 6.76 1.90
CA ARG A 111 -1.77 7.95 2.66
C ARG A 111 -1.56 7.68 4.15
N LEU A 112 -1.73 6.43 4.59
CA LEU A 112 -1.51 6.03 5.98
C LEU A 112 -0.09 6.36 6.42
N PRO A 113 0.08 6.78 7.70
CA PRO A 113 1.40 7.00 8.28
C PRO A 113 2.32 5.79 8.15
N MET A 114 3.59 6.03 7.85
CA MET A 114 4.61 4.99 7.76
C MET A 114 4.79 4.28 9.11
N GLN A 115 4.87 2.96 9.06
CA GLN A 115 5.05 2.11 10.22
C GLN A 115 6.55 1.90 10.49
N TRP A 116 7.14 2.76 11.33
CA TRP A 116 8.56 2.72 11.61
C TRP A 116 8.94 1.67 12.65
N ASP A 117 8.17 1.58 13.75
CA ASP A 117 8.39 0.65 14.85
C ASP A 117 7.09 0.35 15.60
N ASN A 118 7.17 -0.40 16.71
CA ASN A 118 6.04 -0.75 17.55
C ASN A 118 5.76 0.22 18.68
N SER A 119 6.40 1.38 18.71
CA SER A 119 6.11 2.45 19.69
C SER A 119 4.82 3.21 19.35
N ALA A 120 4.40 4.10 20.24
CA ALA A 120 3.21 4.92 20.03
C ALA A 120 3.21 5.59 18.63
N ASN A 121 2.05 5.62 17.99
CA ASN A 121 1.87 6.15 16.65
C ASN A 121 2.79 5.48 15.59
N ALA A 122 3.14 4.23 15.79
CA ALA A 122 4.02 3.48 14.88
C ALA A 122 5.41 4.14 14.70
N GLY A 123 5.91 4.89 15.70
CA GLY A 123 7.12 5.71 15.57
C GLY A 123 7.02 6.86 14.56
N PHE A 124 5.84 7.11 13.98
CA PHE A 124 5.64 8.17 12.98
C PHE A 124 5.57 9.56 13.61
N SER A 125 4.99 9.68 14.79
CA SER A 125 4.92 10.93 15.55
C SER A 125 5.07 10.65 17.04
N PRO A 126 5.47 11.66 17.86
CA PRO A 126 5.61 11.49 19.29
C PRO A 126 4.33 11.00 19.97
N GLU A 127 4.50 10.25 21.05
CA GLU A 127 3.41 9.87 21.94
C GLU A 127 2.61 11.11 22.39
N GLY A 128 1.28 10.98 22.48
CA GLY A 128 0.38 12.09 22.81
C GLY A 128 0.04 13.02 21.65
N THR A 129 0.72 12.91 20.52
CA THR A 129 0.34 13.62 19.28
C THR A 129 -0.75 12.83 18.57
N LYS A 130 -1.87 13.48 18.25
CA LYS A 130 -2.89 12.85 17.41
C LYS A 130 -2.44 12.89 15.94
N PRO A 131 -2.21 11.75 15.29
CA PRO A 131 -1.91 11.72 13.86
C PRO A 131 -3.07 12.31 13.04
N TRP A 132 -2.75 12.93 11.92
CA TRP A 132 -3.77 13.49 11.01
C TRP A 132 -4.58 12.39 10.29
N MET A 133 -4.01 11.19 10.18
CA MET A 133 -4.67 10.00 9.66
C MET A 133 -4.60 8.85 10.67
N THR A 134 -5.52 7.90 10.51
CA THR A 134 -5.52 6.64 11.26
C THR A 134 -4.20 5.89 11.06
N ILE A 135 -3.64 5.40 12.16
CA ILE A 135 -2.52 4.44 12.11
C ILE A 135 -3.13 3.05 11.91
N ASN A 136 -2.63 2.27 10.96
CA ASN A 136 -3.03 0.87 10.82
C ASN A 136 -2.53 0.07 12.02
N GLY A 137 -3.42 -0.58 12.75
CA GLY A 137 -3.11 -1.28 14.01
C GLY A 137 -2.14 -2.45 13.88
N ASP A 138 -1.88 -2.93 12.66
CA ASP A 138 -0.92 -3.98 12.39
C ASP A 138 0.55 -3.53 12.55
N TYR A 139 0.80 -2.23 12.79
CA TYR A 139 2.13 -1.67 13.00
C TYR A 139 2.89 -2.33 14.15
N VAL A 140 2.18 -2.91 15.11
CA VAL A 140 2.80 -3.58 16.27
C VAL A 140 3.72 -4.71 15.82
N ASP A 141 3.30 -5.47 14.83
CA ASP A 141 4.04 -6.62 14.30
C ASP A 141 4.69 -6.33 12.93
N TRP A 142 4.11 -5.41 12.16
CA TRP A 142 4.50 -5.15 10.78
C TRP A 142 5.02 -3.72 10.59
N ASN A 143 6.33 -3.56 10.74
CA ASN A 143 6.99 -2.25 10.71
C ASN A 143 8.43 -2.35 10.20
N VAL A 144 9.10 -1.21 10.02
CA VAL A 144 10.50 -1.17 9.57
C VAL A 144 11.44 -1.84 10.56
N ALA A 145 11.29 -1.55 11.86
CA ALA A 145 12.21 -2.08 12.89
C ALA A 145 12.18 -3.61 12.95
N SER A 146 11.01 -4.25 12.75
CA SER A 146 10.88 -5.70 12.71
C SER A 146 11.51 -6.35 11.46
N GLN A 147 11.75 -5.55 10.41
CA GLN A 147 12.20 -6.05 9.11
C GLN A 147 13.64 -5.69 8.76
N ILE A 148 14.21 -4.64 9.38
CA ILE A 148 15.47 -4.03 8.92
C ILE A 148 16.66 -4.98 8.96
N ASP A 149 16.72 -5.85 9.96
CA ASP A 149 17.78 -6.84 10.19
C ASP A 149 17.32 -8.27 9.91
N ALA A 150 16.06 -8.47 9.51
CA ALA A 150 15.53 -9.79 9.21
C ALA A 150 15.85 -10.18 7.74
N PRO A 151 16.69 -11.22 7.51
CA PRO A 151 17.19 -11.55 6.18
C PRO A 151 16.09 -11.98 5.20
N ASP A 152 15.00 -12.56 5.73
CA ASP A 152 13.85 -13.04 4.94
C ASP A 152 12.69 -12.04 4.90
N SER A 153 12.89 -10.79 5.37
CA SER A 153 11.85 -9.76 5.35
C SER A 153 11.52 -9.28 3.92
N VAL A 154 10.38 -8.61 3.79
CA VAL A 154 10.00 -7.93 2.55
C VAL A 154 11.01 -6.83 2.21
N LEU A 155 11.46 -6.08 3.22
CA LEU A 155 12.45 -5.01 3.06
C LEU A 155 13.80 -5.55 2.56
N ALA A 156 14.28 -6.66 3.13
CA ALA A 156 15.51 -7.31 2.67
C ALA A 156 15.37 -7.78 1.20
N TYR A 157 14.21 -8.34 0.85
CA TYR A 157 13.92 -8.77 -0.51
C TYR A 157 13.91 -7.60 -1.50
N TRP A 158 13.32 -6.46 -1.16
CA TRP A 158 13.37 -5.25 -1.98
C TRP A 158 14.82 -4.79 -2.25
N ARG A 159 15.68 -4.79 -1.21
CA ARG A 159 17.10 -4.47 -1.36
C ARG A 159 17.80 -5.41 -2.34
N GLN A 160 17.52 -6.72 -2.24
CA GLN A 160 18.07 -7.73 -3.14
C GLN A 160 17.61 -7.52 -4.59
N MET A 161 16.32 -7.26 -4.80
CA MET A 161 15.76 -7.04 -6.13
C MET A 161 16.26 -5.74 -6.77
N LEU A 162 16.43 -4.67 -6.01
CA LEU A 162 17.03 -3.44 -6.50
C LEU A 162 18.50 -3.64 -6.90
N ALA A 163 19.26 -4.38 -6.11
CA ALA A 163 20.64 -4.75 -6.44
C ALA A 163 20.69 -5.62 -7.71
N LEU A 164 19.80 -6.61 -7.84
CA LEU A 164 19.67 -7.45 -9.03
C LEU A 164 19.35 -6.61 -10.27
N ARG A 165 18.36 -5.73 -10.17
CA ARG A 165 17.98 -4.83 -11.27
C ARG A 165 19.14 -3.94 -11.70
N LYS A 166 19.89 -3.39 -10.75
CA LYS A 166 21.07 -2.57 -11.02
C LYS A 166 22.19 -3.38 -11.69
N LYS A 167 22.40 -4.63 -11.25
CA LYS A 167 23.41 -5.54 -11.82
C LYS A 167 23.09 -5.96 -13.25
N HIS A 168 21.81 -6.11 -13.58
CA HIS A 168 21.32 -6.58 -14.87
C HIS A 168 20.51 -5.50 -15.59
N THR A 169 21.01 -4.27 -15.60
CA THR A 169 20.32 -3.09 -16.17
C THR A 169 20.07 -3.25 -17.67
N ASP A 170 21.00 -3.82 -18.41
CA ASP A 170 20.89 -4.11 -19.84
C ASP A 170 19.72 -5.04 -20.16
N LEU A 171 19.43 -6.00 -19.29
CA LEU A 171 18.32 -6.93 -19.43
C LEU A 171 17.01 -6.37 -18.84
N LEU A 172 17.02 -6.02 -17.54
CA LEU A 172 15.80 -5.70 -16.80
C LEU A 172 15.29 -4.27 -17.03
N THR A 173 16.18 -3.36 -17.47
CA THR A 173 15.82 -1.96 -17.71
C THR A 173 15.70 -1.65 -19.19
N TYR A 174 16.65 -2.10 -19.99
CA TYR A 174 16.76 -1.79 -21.43
C TYR A 174 16.45 -2.97 -22.35
N GLY A 175 16.19 -4.14 -21.78
CA GLY A 175 15.83 -5.32 -22.57
C GLY A 175 14.51 -5.11 -23.34
N SER A 176 14.38 -5.79 -24.48
CA SER A 176 13.14 -5.85 -25.27
C SER A 176 12.38 -7.13 -24.93
N TYR A 177 11.07 -7.04 -24.86
CA TYR A 177 10.15 -8.16 -24.71
C TYR A 177 9.62 -8.60 -26.09
#